data_1314a6c1eb7e4bf35bbf84f125b0d3a5
#
_entry.id   1314a6c1eb7e4bf35bbf84f125b0d3a5
#
_cell.length_a   1.000
_cell.length_b   1.000
_cell.length_c   1.000
_cell.angle_alpha   90.00
_cell.angle_beta   90.00
_cell.angle_gamma   90.00
#
_symmetry.space_group_name_H-M   'P 1'
#
loop_
_entity.id
_entity.type
_entity.pdbx_description
1 polymer ?
#
loop_
_entity_poly.entity_id
_entity_poly.type
_entity_poly.pdbx_seq_one_letter_code
_entity_poly.pdbx_strand_id
1 'polypeptide(L)'
;TVAALRERGLPVRVVHKSGTFPKQDGVDVVAADVNNLAQLTAAFKGSAVVYMCAMPAYHRWAHEFDVMMQNVISACEANKSNLVFADNLYMYQESPNAPLTEDTQQQPVTKKGVVRARIANMVLDAHKVGKIKTSIARASDFIGPGIKNSMLGERFFPPLLTGKTVRWFGKPDVAHSYTYVPDFANALVELGVDGQGWGEAWHVPTCVPYPDNEVAA
;
A
#
# COMPACT_ATOMS: atom_id res chain seq x y z
N THR A 1 -8.22 3.54 4.10
CA THR A 1 -7.59 3.61 5.45
C THR A 1 -8.26 4.68 6.31
N VAL A 2 -8.37 5.96 5.86
CA VAL A 2 -9.02 7.03 6.66
C VAL A 2 -10.44 6.64 7.09
N ALA A 3 -11.31 6.22 6.14
CA ALA A 3 -12.67 5.79 6.44
C ALA A 3 -12.68 4.65 7.48
N ALA A 4 -11.91 3.59 7.26
CA ALA A 4 -11.84 2.44 8.18
C ALA A 4 -11.39 2.82 9.60
N LEU A 5 -10.44 3.75 9.75
CA LEU A 5 -10.04 4.29 11.06
C LEU A 5 -11.18 5.08 11.71
N ARG A 6 -11.88 5.90 10.93
CA ARG A 6 -13.01 6.70 11.43
C ARG A 6 -14.21 5.86 11.84
N GLU A 7 -14.52 4.81 11.11
CA GLU A 7 -15.56 3.82 11.46
C GLU A 7 -15.30 3.16 12.82
N ARG A 8 -14.02 3.05 13.22
CA ARG A 8 -13.62 2.58 14.55
C ARG A 8 -13.55 3.69 15.62
N GLY A 9 -13.98 4.90 15.29
CA GLY A 9 -13.94 6.04 16.21
C GLY A 9 -12.55 6.58 16.52
N LEU A 10 -11.52 6.18 15.78
CA LEU A 10 -10.14 6.60 16.02
C LEU A 10 -9.87 8.00 15.47
N PRO A 11 -9.13 8.86 16.18
CA PRO A 11 -8.69 10.14 15.64
C PRO A 11 -7.67 9.91 14.52
N VAL A 12 -7.80 10.66 13.42
CA VAL A 12 -6.96 10.51 12.24
C VAL A 12 -6.30 11.81 11.88
N ARG A 13 -4.99 11.76 11.64
CA ARG A 13 -4.24 12.83 11.00
C ARG A 13 -3.82 12.41 9.60
N VAL A 14 -4.26 13.16 8.60
CA VAL A 14 -3.82 13.00 7.21
C VAL A 14 -2.62 13.91 6.96
N VAL A 15 -1.50 13.31 6.58
CA VAL A 15 -0.29 14.04 6.18
C VAL A 15 -0.21 14.06 4.67
N HIS A 16 -0.29 15.24 4.07
CA HIS A 16 -0.27 15.41 2.61
C HIS A 16 0.59 16.61 2.24
N LYS A 17 1.34 16.52 1.14
CA LYS A 17 2.26 17.59 0.72
C LYS A 17 1.58 18.95 0.54
N SER A 18 0.37 19.00 0.01
CA SER A 18 -0.38 20.25 -0.18
C SER A 18 -1.14 20.71 1.07
N GLY A 19 -1.23 19.87 2.13
CA GLY A 19 -2.09 20.15 3.27
C GLY A 19 -3.58 20.12 2.94
N THR A 20 -3.98 19.49 1.83
CA THR A 20 -5.37 19.40 1.40
C THR A 20 -5.89 17.97 1.46
N PHE A 21 -7.09 17.83 1.99
CA PHE A 21 -7.86 16.58 2.05
C PHE A 21 -9.34 16.94 2.16
N PRO A 22 -10.28 16.14 1.64
CA PRO A 22 -11.70 16.39 1.84
C PRO A 22 -12.04 16.54 3.32
N LYS A 23 -12.75 17.63 3.68
CA LYS A 23 -13.11 17.89 5.07
C LYS A 23 -13.97 16.75 5.62
N GLN A 24 -13.56 16.18 6.73
CA GLN A 24 -14.26 15.13 7.44
C GLN A 24 -14.14 15.36 8.95
N ASP A 25 -15.18 15.07 9.70
CA ASP A 25 -15.17 15.20 11.16
C ASP A 25 -14.19 14.23 11.79
N GLY A 26 -13.39 14.72 12.73
CA GLY A 26 -12.36 13.93 13.41
C GLY A 26 -11.14 13.58 12.56
N VAL A 27 -10.96 14.26 11.42
CA VAL A 27 -9.75 14.17 10.59
C VAL A 27 -9.00 15.49 10.66
N ASP A 28 -7.78 15.46 11.20
CA ASP A 28 -6.81 16.55 11.18
C ASP A 28 -5.98 16.47 9.89
N VAL A 29 -5.65 17.59 9.26
CA VAL A 29 -4.87 17.62 8.02
C VAL A 29 -3.63 18.49 8.20
N VAL A 30 -2.47 17.89 7.97
CA VAL A 30 -1.18 18.58 8.14
C VAL A 30 -0.39 18.57 6.82
N ALA A 31 0.14 19.72 6.45
CA ALA A 31 1.05 19.83 5.31
C ALA A 31 2.46 19.34 5.73
N ALA A 32 2.98 18.34 5.01
CA ALA A 32 4.37 17.93 5.13
C ALA A 32 4.86 17.24 3.85
N ASP A 33 6.09 17.55 3.44
CA ASP A 33 6.77 16.86 2.36
C ASP A 33 7.49 15.64 2.93
N VAL A 34 7.21 14.46 2.39
CA VAL A 34 7.84 13.19 2.78
C VAL A 34 9.36 13.20 2.60
N ASN A 35 9.88 14.07 1.73
CA ASN A 35 11.31 14.25 1.55
C ASN A 35 11.95 15.20 2.58
N ASN A 36 11.16 15.77 3.48
CA ASN A 36 11.63 16.64 4.57
C ASN A 36 11.41 15.97 5.92
N LEU A 37 12.49 15.40 6.46
CA LEU A 37 12.44 14.68 7.74
C LEU A 37 11.92 15.53 8.89
N ALA A 38 12.30 16.82 8.96
CA ALA A 38 11.86 17.69 10.04
C ALA A 38 10.34 17.94 10.00
N GLN A 39 9.77 18.14 8.79
CA GLN A 39 8.33 18.27 8.60
C GLN A 39 7.60 16.99 8.97
N LEU A 40 8.11 15.81 8.56
CA LEU A 40 7.51 14.52 8.94
C LEU A 40 7.56 14.28 10.43
N THR A 41 8.70 14.54 11.06
CA THR A 41 8.85 14.37 12.52
C THR A 41 7.84 15.24 13.27
N ALA A 42 7.65 16.48 12.85
CA ALA A 42 6.64 17.35 13.43
C ALA A 42 5.21 16.86 13.17
N ALA A 43 4.92 16.40 11.93
CA ALA A 43 3.61 15.91 11.54
C ALA A 43 3.20 14.61 12.25
N PHE A 44 4.16 13.73 12.60
CA PHE A 44 3.91 12.46 13.30
C PHE A 44 3.79 12.60 14.82
N LYS A 45 4.04 13.77 15.38
CA LYS A 45 3.98 13.99 16.82
C LYS A 45 2.65 13.55 17.42
N GLY A 46 2.72 12.66 18.42
CA GLY A 46 1.55 12.11 19.12
C GLY A 46 0.79 11.01 18.36
N SER A 47 1.27 10.57 17.19
CA SER A 47 0.68 9.45 16.47
C SER A 47 1.21 8.13 17.04
N ALA A 48 0.32 7.21 17.42
CA ALA A 48 0.70 5.87 17.84
C ALA A 48 1.11 4.99 16.65
N VAL A 49 0.40 5.12 15.53
CA VAL A 49 0.64 4.35 14.30
C VAL A 49 0.65 5.28 13.10
N VAL A 50 1.59 5.06 12.20
CA VAL A 50 1.68 5.70 10.89
C VAL A 50 1.32 4.67 9.82
N TYR A 51 0.33 4.97 9.00
CA TYR A 51 -0.07 4.17 7.84
C TYR A 51 0.52 4.79 6.58
N MET A 52 1.57 4.19 6.05
CA MET A 52 2.23 4.70 4.85
C MET A 52 1.55 4.14 3.59
N CYS A 53 0.60 4.92 3.04
CA CYS A 53 -0.10 4.62 1.79
C CYS A 53 0.44 5.46 0.60
N ALA A 54 1.41 6.34 0.85
CA ALA A 54 2.00 7.19 -0.18
C ALA A 54 3.20 6.51 -0.86
N MET A 55 3.39 6.84 -2.13
CA MET A 55 4.55 6.40 -2.90
C MET A 55 4.98 7.50 -3.89
N PRO A 56 6.23 7.52 -4.34
CA PRO A 56 6.65 8.42 -5.42
C PRO A 56 5.91 8.12 -6.72
N ALA A 57 5.95 9.04 -7.67
CA ALA A 57 5.46 8.77 -9.01
C ALA A 57 6.12 7.51 -9.59
N TYR A 58 5.36 6.66 -10.28
CA TYR A 58 5.79 5.31 -10.70
C TYR A 58 7.16 5.27 -11.40
N HIS A 59 7.45 6.26 -12.27
CA HIS A 59 8.72 6.35 -12.99
C HIS A 59 9.90 6.81 -12.11
N ARG A 60 9.65 7.33 -10.89
CA ARG A 60 10.66 7.85 -9.96
C ARG A 60 10.99 6.91 -8.80
N TRP A 61 10.36 5.74 -8.72
CA TRP A 61 10.57 4.80 -7.61
C TRP A 61 12.05 4.48 -7.34
N ALA A 62 12.83 4.23 -8.40
CA ALA A 62 14.23 3.86 -8.25
C ALA A 62 15.12 4.93 -7.59
N HIS A 63 14.68 6.18 -7.63
CA HIS A 63 15.47 7.32 -7.17
C HIS A 63 14.94 7.97 -5.88
N GLU A 64 13.63 7.87 -5.63
CA GLU A 64 12.99 8.62 -4.56
C GLU A 64 12.47 7.73 -3.42
N PHE A 65 12.15 6.46 -3.67
CA PHE A 65 11.45 5.65 -2.68
C PHE A 65 12.32 5.35 -1.46
N ASP A 66 13.61 5.13 -1.63
CA ASP A 66 14.55 4.82 -0.53
C ASP A 66 14.61 5.99 0.46
N VAL A 67 14.82 7.21 -0.04
CA VAL A 67 14.88 8.42 0.80
C VAL A 67 13.54 8.66 1.50
N MET A 68 12.45 8.50 0.76
CA MET A 68 11.10 8.63 1.31
C MET A 68 10.87 7.64 2.46
N MET A 69 11.18 6.36 2.28
CA MET A 69 11.00 5.33 3.31
C MET A 69 11.91 5.57 4.50
N GLN A 70 13.18 5.93 4.26
CA GLN A 70 14.13 6.26 5.32
C GLN A 70 13.63 7.41 6.20
N ASN A 71 13.08 8.47 5.59
CA ASN A 71 12.52 9.60 6.32
C ASN A 71 11.31 9.19 7.16
N VAL A 72 10.41 8.35 6.62
CA VAL A 72 9.25 7.83 7.35
C VAL A 72 9.68 7.01 8.55
N ILE A 73 10.62 6.07 8.38
CA ILE A 73 11.16 5.24 9.48
C ILE A 73 11.81 6.14 10.56
N SER A 74 12.64 7.10 10.16
CA SER A 74 13.31 8.01 11.10
C SER A 74 12.33 8.90 11.85
N ALA A 75 11.28 9.39 11.18
CA ALA A 75 10.22 10.18 11.83
C ALA A 75 9.39 9.32 12.80
N CYS A 76 9.10 8.06 12.45
CA CYS A 76 8.44 7.11 13.35
C CYS A 76 9.31 6.82 14.59
N GLU A 77 10.61 6.56 14.39
CA GLU A 77 11.57 6.32 15.50
C GLU A 77 11.61 7.51 16.47
N ALA A 78 11.73 8.74 15.94
CA ALA A 78 11.77 9.96 16.76
C ALA A 78 10.49 10.18 17.58
N ASN A 79 9.34 9.71 17.09
CA ASN A 79 8.03 9.85 17.74
C ASN A 79 7.60 8.59 18.52
N LYS A 80 8.37 7.52 18.49
CA LYS A 80 8.00 6.20 19.03
C LYS A 80 6.68 5.67 18.44
N SER A 81 6.44 5.99 17.17
CA SER A 81 5.28 5.53 16.43
C SER A 81 5.58 4.19 15.74
N ASN A 82 4.58 3.33 15.65
CA ASN A 82 4.65 2.12 14.83
C ASN A 82 4.39 2.44 13.35
N LEU A 83 4.81 1.58 12.43
CA LEU A 83 4.63 1.78 10.99
C LEU A 83 3.90 0.58 10.36
N VAL A 84 2.79 0.86 9.68
CA VAL A 84 2.13 -0.09 8.77
C VAL A 84 2.32 0.40 7.34
N PHE A 85 2.94 -0.43 6.51
CA PHE A 85 3.27 -0.08 5.12
C PHE A 85 2.34 -0.78 4.13
N ALA A 86 1.72 0.01 3.25
CA ALA A 86 0.91 -0.48 2.13
C ALA A 86 1.83 -0.86 0.95
N ASP A 87 1.94 -2.14 0.67
CA ASP A 87 2.83 -2.71 -0.35
C ASP A 87 2.05 -3.49 -1.41
N ASN A 88 2.76 -4.05 -2.38
CA ASN A 88 2.24 -4.87 -3.46
C ASN A 88 3.01 -6.20 -3.57
N LEU A 89 2.85 -6.92 -4.68
CA LEU A 89 3.45 -8.25 -4.91
C LEU A 89 4.61 -8.23 -5.92
N TYR A 90 5.10 -7.07 -6.36
CA TYR A 90 6.11 -6.96 -7.42
C TYR A 90 7.48 -7.57 -7.08
N MET A 91 7.76 -7.80 -5.79
CA MET A 91 9.00 -8.44 -5.34
C MET A 91 9.04 -9.95 -5.59
N TYR A 92 7.92 -10.58 -5.89
CA TYR A 92 7.86 -11.98 -6.20
C TYR A 92 8.10 -12.23 -7.69
N GLN A 93 8.66 -13.40 -7.99
CA GLN A 93 8.64 -13.93 -9.34
C GLN A 93 7.28 -14.63 -9.58
N GLU A 94 6.69 -14.40 -10.72
CA GLU A 94 5.47 -15.10 -11.12
C GLU A 94 5.70 -16.62 -11.12
N SER A 95 4.76 -17.36 -10.56
CA SER A 95 4.71 -18.81 -10.62
C SER A 95 3.41 -19.25 -11.30
N PRO A 96 3.46 -19.78 -12.51
CA PRO A 96 2.25 -20.17 -13.22
C PRO A 96 1.51 -21.35 -12.59
N ASN A 97 2.17 -22.10 -11.68
CA ASN A 97 1.66 -23.34 -11.11
C ASN A 97 1.34 -23.28 -9.62
N ALA A 98 1.57 -22.16 -8.97
CA ALA A 98 1.30 -22.02 -7.53
C ALA A 98 0.93 -20.58 -7.17
N PRO A 99 -0.02 -20.38 -6.25
CA PRO A 99 -0.32 -19.05 -5.73
C PRO A 99 0.87 -18.49 -4.96
N LEU A 100 1.03 -17.16 -4.99
CA LEU A 100 2.00 -16.45 -4.16
C LEU A 100 1.48 -16.43 -2.72
N THR A 101 2.33 -16.79 -1.78
CA THR A 101 2.09 -16.74 -0.34
C THR A 101 3.15 -15.90 0.36
N GLU A 102 2.98 -15.62 1.63
CA GLU A 102 3.97 -14.90 2.45
C GLU A 102 5.32 -15.60 2.50
N ASP A 103 5.32 -16.96 2.44
CA ASP A 103 6.52 -17.81 2.42
C ASP A 103 7.21 -17.85 1.05
N THR A 104 6.58 -17.29 0.01
CA THR A 104 7.16 -17.27 -1.33
C THR A 104 8.44 -16.43 -1.32
N GLN A 105 9.54 -17.02 -1.80
CA GLN A 105 10.82 -16.32 -1.85
C GLN A 105 10.75 -15.09 -2.76
N GLN A 106 11.24 -13.96 -2.28
CA GLN A 106 11.35 -12.75 -3.09
C GLN A 106 12.47 -12.91 -4.11
N GLN A 107 12.13 -12.98 -5.38
CA GLN A 107 13.06 -13.10 -6.52
C GLN A 107 12.65 -12.12 -7.62
N PRO A 108 12.81 -10.81 -7.40
CA PRO A 108 12.31 -9.81 -8.34
C PRO A 108 13.09 -9.84 -9.66
N VAL A 109 12.39 -10.03 -10.77
CA VAL A 109 12.95 -10.03 -12.13
C VAL A 109 12.80 -8.66 -12.82
N THR A 110 12.03 -7.76 -12.25
CA THR A 110 11.79 -6.42 -12.81
C THR A 110 12.48 -5.33 -12.01
N LYS A 111 12.84 -4.21 -12.65
CA LYS A 111 13.40 -3.04 -11.95
C LYS A 111 12.48 -2.54 -10.81
N LYS A 112 11.16 -2.61 -11.00
CA LYS A 112 10.17 -2.21 -9.99
C LYS A 112 10.10 -3.20 -8.85
N GLY A 113 10.16 -4.48 -9.14
CA GLY A 113 10.21 -5.55 -8.13
C GLY A 113 11.45 -5.43 -7.24
N VAL A 114 12.62 -5.15 -7.83
CA VAL A 114 13.86 -4.91 -7.06
C VAL A 114 13.71 -3.74 -6.09
N VAL A 115 13.10 -2.64 -6.53
CA VAL A 115 12.82 -1.50 -5.63
C VAL A 115 11.89 -1.91 -4.51
N ARG A 116 10.77 -2.60 -4.81
CA ARG A 116 9.81 -3.03 -3.79
C ARG A 116 10.41 -3.99 -2.77
N ALA A 117 11.20 -4.98 -3.21
CA ALA A 117 11.92 -5.88 -2.32
C ALA A 117 12.83 -5.09 -1.36
N ARG A 118 13.59 -4.12 -1.88
CA ARG A 118 14.48 -3.28 -1.08
C ARG A 118 13.72 -2.45 -0.05
N ILE A 119 12.61 -1.80 -0.44
CA ILE A 119 11.78 -1.01 0.47
C ILE A 119 11.16 -1.89 1.56
N ALA A 120 10.61 -3.05 1.20
CA ALA A 120 10.06 -4.00 2.17
C ALA A 120 11.13 -4.44 3.19
N ASN A 121 12.34 -4.76 2.73
CA ASN A 121 13.45 -5.11 3.61
C ASN A 121 13.83 -3.96 4.54
N MET A 122 13.88 -2.70 4.07
CA MET A 122 14.14 -1.53 4.94
C MET A 122 13.12 -1.43 6.09
N VAL A 123 11.84 -1.70 5.80
CA VAL A 123 10.76 -1.67 6.80
C VAL A 123 10.93 -2.80 7.81
N LEU A 124 11.16 -4.04 7.36
CA LEU A 124 11.32 -5.20 8.23
C LEU A 124 12.62 -5.14 9.04
N ASP A 125 13.72 -4.64 8.46
CA ASP A 125 14.98 -4.46 9.15
C ASP A 125 14.87 -3.42 10.28
N ALA A 126 14.09 -2.34 10.10
CA ALA A 126 13.84 -1.38 11.17
C ALA A 126 13.14 -2.02 12.38
N HIS A 127 12.25 -2.99 12.17
CA HIS A 127 11.66 -3.81 13.22
C HIS A 127 12.70 -4.72 13.87
N LYS A 128 13.42 -5.48 13.05
CA LYS A 128 14.41 -6.48 13.49
C LYS A 128 15.49 -5.89 14.38
N VAL A 129 15.95 -4.68 14.09
CA VAL A 129 16.95 -3.97 14.92
C VAL A 129 16.33 -3.20 16.09
N GLY A 130 15.02 -3.32 16.30
CA GLY A 130 14.31 -2.73 17.44
C GLY A 130 14.09 -1.22 17.37
N LYS A 131 14.22 -0.58 16.21
CA LYS A 131 13.97 0.86 16.06
C LYS A 131 12.51 1.21 16.25
N ILE A 132 11.64 0.53 15.53
CA ILE A 132 10.18 0.70 15.56
C ILE A 132 9.49 -0.63 15.31
N LYS A 133 8.24 -0.78 15.75
CA LYS A 133 7.41 -1.91 15.29
C LYS A 133 6.90 -1.60 13.88
N THR A 134 7.05 -2.57 12.98
CA THR A 134 6.57 -2.44 11.60
C THR A 134 5.74 -3.63 11.18
N SER A 135 4.79 -3.42 10.27
CA SER A 135 4.06 -4.46 9.57
C SER A 135 3.84 -4.04 8.12
N ILE A 136 3.76 -4.99 7.22
CA ILE A 136 3.53 -4.75 5.79
C ILE A 136 2.25 -5.45 5.37
N ALA A 137 1.33 -4.73 4.74
CA ALA A 137 0.18 -5.31 4.05
C ALA A 137 0.44 -5.33 2.55
N ARG A 138 0.41 -6.51 1.92
CA ARG A 138 0.61 -6.70 0.49
C ARG A 138 -0.70 -6.96 -0.22
N ALA A 139 -0.92 -6.23 -1.29
CA ALA A 139 -2.10 -6.35 -2.15
C ALA A 139 -1.72 -6.75 -3.57
N SER A 140 -2.60 -7.50 -4.22
CA SER A 140 -2.63 -7.64 -5.67
C SER A 140 -3.16 -6.35 -6.33
N ASP A 141 -3.58 -6.41 -7.59
CA ASP A 141 -4.16 -5.25 -8.25
C ASP A 141 -5.48 -4.84 -7.59
N PHE A 142 -5.65 -3.54 -7.45
CA PHE A 142 -6.81 -2.99 -6.73
C PHE A 142 -8.07 -2.92 -7.58
N ILE A 143 -9.20 -3.26 -6.94
CA ILE A 143 -10.56 -3.07 -7.45
C ILE A 143 -11.40 -2.35 -6.40
N GLY A 144 -12.35 -1.55 -6.85
CA GLY A 144 -13.36 -0.94 -5.97
C GLY A 144 -13.54 0.56 -6.14
N PRO A 145 -14.30 1.18 -5.24
CA PRO A 145 -14.67 2.59 -5.34
C PRO A 145 -13.45 3.53 -5.37
N GLY A 146 -13.45 4.47 -6.30
CA GLY A 146 -12.43 5.52 -6.40
C GLY A 146 -11.10 5.08 -7.00
N ILE A 147 -10.97 3.85 -7.46
CA ILE A 147 -9.76 3.34 -8.10
C ILE A 147 -9.69 3.82 -9.55
N LYS A 148 -8.65 4.62 -9.85
CA LYS A 148 -8.42 5.20 -11.17
C LYS A 148 -7.31 4.48 -11.94
N ASN A 149 -6.20 4.17 -11.28
CA ASN A 149 -4.96 3.72 -11.89
C ASN A 149 -4.70 2.22 -11.76
N SER A 150 -5.73 1.40 -11.54
CA SER A 150 -5.65 -0.06 -11.58
C SER A 150 -5.89 -0.58 -13.00
N MET A 151 -5.56 -1.85 -13.23
CA MET A 151 -5.93 -2.56 -14.47
C MET A 151 -7.43 -2.53 -14.71
N LEU A 152 -8.25 -2.75 -13.68
CA LEU A 152 -9.71 -2.65 -13.69
C LEU A 152 -10.23 -1.24 -13.28
N GLY A 153 -9.46 -0.19 -13.50
CA GLY A 153 -9.84 1.19 -13.18
C GLY A 153 -10.52 1.94 -14.35
N GLU A 154 -10.24 3.23 -14.44
CA GLU A 154 -10.86 4.14 -15.46
C GLU A 154 -10.60 3.73 -16.92
N ARG A 155 -9.55 2.94 -17.19
CA ARG A 155 -9.23 2.46 -18.55
C ARG A 155 -10.00 1.21 -18.95
N PHE A 156 -10.65 0.54 -18.00
CA PHE A 156 -11.37 -0.70 -18.21
C PHE A 156 -12.90 -0.50 -18.15
N PHE A 157 -13.46 -0.25 -16.98
CA PHE A 157 -14.91 -0.21 -16.80
C PHE A 157 -15.63 0.88 -17.61
N PRO A 158 -15.21 2.17 -17.63
CA PRO A 158 -15.95 3.18 -18.39
C PRO A 158 -16.01 2.92 -19.89
N PRO A 159 -14.94 2.50 -20.60
CA PRO A 159 -15.04 2.07 -21.98
C PRO A 159 -15.92 0.83 -22.17
N LEU A 160 -15.78 -0.19 -21.32
CA LEU A 160 -16.57 -1.42 -21.39
C LEU A 160 -18.06 -1.13 -21.29
N LEU A 161 -18.49 -0.38 -20.29
CA LEU A 161 -19.89 -0.01 -20.04
C LEU A 161 -20.50 0.86 -21.16
N THR A 162 -19.67 1.48 -22.00
CA THR A 162 -20.11 2.28 -23.14
C THR A 162 -19.96 1.53 -24.47
N GLY A 163 -19.71 0.22 -24.45
CA GLY A 163 -19.56 -0.63 -25.64
C GLY A 163 -18.30 -0.34 -26.46
N LYS A 164 -17.29 0.28 -25.88
CA LYS A 164 -16.02 0.57 -26.54
C LYS A 164 -15.02 -0.56 -26.32
N THR A 165 -14.07 -0.70 -27.25
CA THR A 165 -12.97 -1.66 -27.12
C THR A 165 -12.07 -1.30 -25.94
N VAL A 166 -11.86 -2.27 -25.05
CA VAL A 166 -10.88 -2.18 -23.96
C VAL A 166 -9.54 -2.74 -24.44
N ARG A 167 -8.46 -2.02 -24.17
CA ARG A 167 -7.09 -2.51 -24.41
C ARG A 167 -6.57 -3.15 -23.14
N TRP A 168 -6.22 -4.43 -23.22
CA TRP A 168 -5.71 -5.20 -22.12
C TRP A 168 -4.19 -5.35 -22.16
N PHE A 169 -3.56 -5.48 -21.01
CA PHE A 169 -2.13 -5.80 -20.87
C PHE A 169 -2.01 -7.21 -20.27
N GLY A 170 -1.25 -8.07 -20.94
CA GLY A 170 -1.05 -9.45 -20.50
C GLY A 170 -1.95 -10.45 -21.24
N LYS A 171 -2.12 -11.62 -20.64
CA LYS A 171 -2.95 -12.71 -21.16
C LYS A 171 -4.27 -12.72 -20.41
N PRO A 172 -5.39 -12.37 -21.05
CA PRO A 172 -6.68 -12.23 -20.40
C PRO A 172 -7.31 -13.57 -19.96
N ASP A 173 -6.76 -14.69 -20.40
CA ASP A 173 -7.15 -16.06 -20.07
C ASP A 173 -6.42 -16.63 -18.83
N VAL A 174 -5.48 -15.89 -18.28
CA VAL A 174 -4.76 -16.27 -17.06
C VAL A 174 -5.49 -15.71 -15.83
N ALA A 175 -5.73 -16.57 -14.84
CA ALA A 175 -6.36 -16.15 -13.59
C ALA A 175 -5.54 -15.10 -12.86
N HIS A 176 -6.18 -14.00 -12.46
CA HIS A 176 -5.60 -12.88 -11.76
C HIS A 176 -6.33 -12.62 -10.43
N SER A 177 -5.58 -12.22 -9.42
CA SER A 177 -6.14 -11.85 -8.12
C SER A 177 -6.37 -10.35 -8.04
N TYR A 178 -7.51 -9.96 -7.47
CA TYR A 178 -7.85 -8.56 -7.23
C TYR A 178 -8.12 -8.32 -5.76
N THR A 179 -7.56 -7.25 -5.22
CA THR A 179 -7.77 -6.82 -3.84
C THR A 179 -8.81 -5.70 -3.81
N TYR A 180 -9.91 -5.92 -3.09
CA TYR A 180 -10.92 -4.88 -2.88
C TYR A 180 -10.39 -3.82 -1.92
N VAL A 181 -10.42 -2.55 -2.34
CA VAL A 181 -9.78 -1.44 -1.58
C VAL A 181 -10.29 -1.25 -0.17
N PRO A 182 -11.60 -1.38 0.13
CA PRO A 182 -12.08 -1.34 1.50
C PRO A 182 -11.50 -2.45 2.37
N ASP A 183 -11.39 -3.68 1.86
CA ASP A 183 -10.79 -4.81 2.61
C ASP A 183 -9.31 -4.57 2.89
N PHE A 184 -8.58 -4.04 1.90
CA PHE A 184 -7.20 -3.62 2.10
C PHE A 184 -7.07 -2.53 3.16
N ALA A 185 -7.98 -1.56 3.17
CA ALA A 185 -8.00 -0.51 4.17
C ALA A 185 -8.26 -1.07 5.58
N ASN A 186 -9.17 -2.03 5.71
CA ASN A 186 -9.47 -2.72 6.96
C ASN A 186 -8.26 -3.53 7.44
N ALA A 187 -7.63 -4.30 6.56
CA ALA A 187 -6.43 -5.08 6.89
C ALA A 187 -5.28 -4.19 7.40
N LEU A 188 -5.03 -3.03 6.76
CA LEU A 188 -4.06 -2.06 7.27
C LEU A 188 -4.39 -1.61 8.69
N VAL A 189 -5.67 -1.32 8.97
CA VAL A 189 -6.11 -0.86 10.30
C VAL A 189 -5.96 -1.98 11.33
N GLU A 190 -6.34 -3.22 11.02
CA GLU A 190 -6.14 -4.38 11.89
C GLU A 190 -4.67 -4.53 12.31
N LEU A 191 -3.76 -4.53 11.33
CA LEU A 191 -2.32 -4.65 11.60
C LEU A 191 -1.78 -3.55 12.53
N GLY A 192 -2.35 -2.36 12.47
CA GLY A 192 -1.91 -1.24 13.31
C GLY A 192 -2.57 -1.17 14.68
N VAL A 193 -3.83 -1.60 14.80
CA VAL A 193 -4.64 -1.47 16.04
C VAL A 193 -4.48 -2.68 16.94
N ASP A 194 -4.59 -3.89 16.39
CA ASP A 194 -4.62 -5.12 17.18
C ASP A 194 -3.22 -5.56 17.65
N GLY A 195 -2.17 -4.97 17.09
CA GLY A 195 -0.79 -5.21 17.52
C GLY A 195 -0.28 -6.61 17.24
N GLN A 196 -1.03 -7.42 16.53
CA GLN A 196 -0.62 -8.73 16.05
C GLN A 196 -0.02 -8.60 14.65
N GLY A 197 1.02 -9.37 14.36
CA GLY A 197 1.65 -9.34 13.02
C GLY A 197 2.77 -8.32 12.84
N TRP A 198 3.29 -7.75 13.93
CA TRP A 198 4.50 -6.94 13.86
C TRP A 198 5.72 -7.76 13.46
N GLY A 199 6.55 -7.19 12.58
CA GLY A 199 7.76 -7.82 12.07
C GLY A 199 7.55 -8.65 10.80
N GLU A 200 6.31 -8.74 10.31
CA GLU A 200 5.92 -9.61 9.20
C GLU A 200 5.31 -8.82 8.03
N ALA A 201 5.31 -9.48 6.87
CA ALA A 201 4.58 -9.04 5.69
C ALA A 201 3.40 -10.00 5.45
N TRP A 202 2.20 -9.44 5.36
CA TRP A 202 0.95 -10.18 5.23
C TRP A 202 0.30 -9.95 3.88
N HIS A 203 -0.14 -10.99 3.22
CA HIS A 203 -1.00 -10.85 2.05
C HIS A 203 -2.43 -10.56 2.52
N VAL A 204 -3.01 -9.49 2.00
CA VAL A 204 -4.41 -9.18 2.30
C VAL A 204 -5.31 -10.17 1.55
N PRO A 205 -6.32 -10.74 2.21
CA PRO A 205 -7.26 -11.65 1.57
C PRO A 205 -7.84 -11.05 0.28
N THR A 206 -7.88 -11.86 -0.76
CA THR A 206 -8.43 -11.49 -2.07
C THR A 206 -9.58 -12.41 -2.44
N CYS A 207 -10.40 -12.01 -3.41
CA CYS A 207 -11.35 -12.92 -4.02
C CYS A 207 -10.63 -14.10 -4.71
N VAL A 208 -11.37 -15.14 -5.01
CA VAL A 208 -10.88 -16.25 -5.87
C VAL A 208 -10.35 -15.64 -7.18
N PRO A 209 -9.16 -16.03 -7.64
CA PRO A 209 -8.63 -15.53 -8.90
C PRO A 209 -9.52 -15.89 -10.09
N TYR A 210 -9.77 -14.93 -10.95
CA TYR A 210 -10.54 -15.10 -12.19
C TYR A 210 -9.71 -14.70 -13.41
N PRO A 211 -9.90 -15.36 -14.57
CA PRO A 211 -9.41 -14.86 -15.84
C PRO A 211 -10.06 -13.50 -16.17
N ASP A 212 -9.26 -12.58 -16.69
CA ASP A 212 -9.73 -11.21 -16.95
C ASP A 212 -10.82 -11.13 -18.03
N ASN A 213 -10.85 -12.06 -18.97
CA ASN A 213 -11.91 -12.19 -19.96
C ASN A 213 -13.26 -12.59 -19.34
N GLU A 214 -13.28 -13.28 -18.19
CA GLU A 214 -14.51 -13.59 -17.46
C GLU A 214 -15.01 -12.40 -16.65
N VAL A 215 -14.12 -11.52 -16.20
CA VAL A 215 -14.49 -10.27 -15.51
C VAL A 215 -15.19 -9.29 -16.47
N ALA A 216 -14.93 -9.41 -17.78
CA ALA A 216 -15.48 -8.55 -18.81
C ALA A 216 -16.81 -9.08 -19.43
N ALA A 217 -17.17 -10.32 -19.16
CA ALA A 217 -18.37 -10.98 -19.67
C ALA A 217 -19.61 -10.61 -18.85
#